data_820eb676422025c8b72141665a141d59
#
_entry.id   820eb676422025c8b72141665a141d59
#
_cell.length_a   1.000
_cell.length_b   1.000
_cell.length_c   1.000
_cell.angle_alpha   90.00
_cell.angle_beta   90.00
_cell.angle_gamma   90.00
#
_symmetry.space_group_name_H-M   'P 1'
#
loop_
_entity.id
_entity.type
_entity.pdbx_description
1 polymer ?
#
loop_
_entity_poly.entity_id
_entity_poly.type
_entity_poly.pdbx_seq_one_letter_code
_entity_poly.pdbx_strand_id
1 'polypeptide(L)'
;MRRIASLALLMTAVSASAFAGDYDALISAIKKTWPDKHNVAVVCDQGGSKGNVQILASAASGMKIMLIDVKGPQDMGKALGTLTAQKPDVVVLVNGDRVAGDGSTAATFLIQRMANIKVPVAATTEAGVKQGAVVGVGPSTGGKLLVNPKAAMLSGVAVPEGGTAI
;
A
#
# COMPACT_ATOMS: atom_id res chain seq x y z
N MET A 1 59.12 17.90 2.44
CA MET A 1 58.20 17.25 1.49
C MET A 1 57.13 16.57 2.30
N ARG A 2 55.97 17.18 2.46
CA ARG A 2 54.81 16.63 3.22
C ARG A 2 53.76 16.18 2.21
N ARG A 3 53.53 14.90 2.11
CA ARG A 3 52.44 14.31 1.30
C ARG A 3 51.16 14.30 2.14
N ILE A 4 50.19 15.10 1.74
CA ILE A 4 48.84 15.09 2.31
C ILE A 4 48.07 14.03 1.56
N ALA A 5 47.70 12.95 2.26
CA ALA A 5 46.80 11.91 1.74
C ALA A 5 45.35 12.40 1.92
N SER A 6 44.70 12.75 0.81
CA SER A 6 43.25 13.03 0.80
C SER A 6 42.47 11.74 0.93
N LEU A 7 41.81 11.55 2.06
CA LEU A 7 40.87 10.45 2.29
C LEU A 7 39.53 10.85 1.68
N ALA A 8 39.22 10.27 0.52
CA ALA A 8 37.91 10.44 -0.10
C ALA A 8 36.87 9.60 0.68
N LEU A 9 36.00 10.30 1.40
CA LEU A 9 34.86 9.68 2.08
C LEU A 9 33.80 9.34 1.03
N LEU A 10 33.72 8.08 0.63
CA LEU A 10 32.67 7.56 -0.26
C LEU A 10 31.37 7.44 0.53
N MET A 11 30.51 8.44 0.48
CA MET A 11 29.15 8.36 0.98
C MET A 11 28.36 7.41 0.05
N THR A 12 28.11 6.19 0.50
CA THR A 12 27.14 5.30 -0.11
C THR A 12 25.74 5.85 0.17
N ALA A 13 25.16 6.52 -0.80
CA ALA A 13 23.74 6.85 -0.82
C ALA A 13 22.97 5.53 -0.94
N VAL A 14 22.48 5.02 0.19
CA VAL A 14 21.60 3.84 0.21
C VAL A 14 20.30 4.24 -0.47
N SER A 15 20.01 3.54 -1.54
CA SER A 15 18.92 3.76 -2.48
C SER A 15 17.55 3.66 -1.82
N ALA A 16 16.95 4.80 -1.48
CA ALA A 16 15.52 4.92 -1.17
C ALA A 16 14.62 4.76 -2.42
N SER A 17 15.24 4.50 -3.58
CA SER A 17 14.56 4.54 -4.88
C SER A 17 13.76 3.29 -5.24
N ALA A 18 13.97 2.15 -4.55
CA ALA A 18 13.30 0.89 -4.93
C ALA A 18 11.80 0.87 -4.59
N PHE A 19 11.37 1.62 -3.58
CA PHE A 19 9.97 1.61 -3.13
C PHE A 19 9.11 2.71 -3.78
N ALA A 20 9.71 3.76 -4.34
CA ALA A 20 8.98 4.86 -4.96
C ALA A 20 8.19 4.38 -6.19
N GLY A 21 8.81 3.59 -7.06
CA GLY A 21 8.19 3.08 -8.28
C GLY A 21 6.98 2.16 -8.04
N ASP A 22 6.95 1.46 -6.90
CA ASP A 22 5.88 0.52 -6.58
C ASP A 22 4.57 1.22 -6.27
N TYR A 23 4.61 2.30 -5.48
CA TYR A 23 3.41 3.09 -5.19
C TYR A 23 2.93 3.87 -6.41
N ASP A 24 3.82 4.37 -7.24
CA ASP A 24 3.46 5.05 -8.50
C ASP A 24 2.71 4.10 -9.43
N ALA A 25 3.22 2.88 -9.61
CA ALA A 25 2.59 1.86 -10.43
C ALA A 25 1.23 1.43 -9.85
N LEU A 26 1.15 1.22 -8.52
CA LEU A 26 -0.08 0.85 -7.82
C LEU A 26 -1.16 1.93 -7.92
N ILE A 27 -0.81 3.17 -7.63
CA ILE A 27 -1.74 4.31 -7.71
C ILE A 27 -2.16 4.58 -9.15
N SER A 28 -1.26 4.42 -10.11
CA SER A 28 -1.59 4.52 -11.53
C SER A 28 -2.61 3.44 -11.95
N ALA A 29 -2.43 2.20 -11.50
CA ALA A 29 -3.40 1.12 -11.73
C ALA A 29 -4.75 1.41 -11.11
N ILE A 30 -4.78 1.93 -9.87
CA ILE A 30 -6.02 2.35 -9.18
C ILE A 30 -6.74 3.43 -9.97
N LYS A 31 -6.06 4.51 -10.34
CA LYS A 31 -6.63 5.64 -11.10
C LYS A 31 -7.17 5.20 -12.46
N LYS A 32 -6.45 4.32 -13.15
CA LYS A 32 -6.86 3.81 -14.46
C LYS A 32 -8.10 2.91 -14.37
N THR A 33 -8.14 2.04 -13.37
CA THR A 33 -9.22 1.05 -13.24
C THR A 33 -10.47 1.62 -12.59
N TRP A 34 -10.29 2.50 -11.61
CA TRP A 34 -11.37 3.09 -10.81
C TRP A 34 -11.27 4.61 -10.80
N PRO A 35 -11.53 5.29 -11.92
CA PRO A 35 -11.31 6.73 -12.07
C PRO A 35 -12.19 7.59 -11.17
N ASP A 36 -13.27 7.04 -10.64
CA ASP A 36 -14.21 7.66 -9.69
C ASP A 36 -13.72 7.59 -8.22
N LYS A 37 -12.63 6.83 -7.95
CA LYS A 37 -12.14 6.63 -6.60
C LYS A 37 -11.03 7.62 -6.27
N HIS A 38 -11.34 8.56 -5.36
CA HIS A 38 -10.44 9.66 -5.00
C HIS A 38 -10.02 9.67 -3.52
N ASN A 39 -10.71 8.91 -2.65
CA ASN A 39 -10.43 8.89 -1.22
C ASN A 39 -9.66 7.60 -0.86
N VAL A 40 -8.39 7.74 -0.59
CA VAL A 40 -7.48 6.64 -0.22
C VAL A 40 -7.30 6.61 1.29
N ALA A 41 -7.56 5.49 1.92
CA ALA A 41 -7.19 5.29 3.32
C ALA A 41 -5.92 4.46 3.43
N VAL A 42 -5.12 4.80 4.43
CA VAL A 42 -3.87 4.11 4.77
C VAL A 42 -3.87 3.83 6.26
N VAL A 43 -3.72 2.56 6.64
CA VAL A 43 -3.61 2.12 8.04
C VAL A 43 -2.19 1.63 8.27
N CYS A 44 -1.45 2.29 9.14
CA CYS A 44 -0.04 1.93 9.42
C CYS A 44 0.44 2.50 10.74
N ASP A 45 1.56 1.99 11.24
CA ASP A 45 2.35 2.69 12.26
C ASP A 45 3.10 3.86 11.60
N GLN A 46 2.53 5.05 11.72
CA GLN A 46 3.11 6.26 11.10
C GLN A 46 4.56 6.51 11.50
N GLY A 47 4.94 6.17 12.73
CA GLY A 47 6.32 6.35 13.21
C GLY A 47 7.30 5.46 12.47
N GLY A 48 6.94 4.18 12.30
CA GLY A 48 7.77 3.18 11.61
C GLY A 48 7.72 3.28 10.09
N SER A 49 6.58 3.71 9.54
CA SER A 49 6.32 3.70 8.09
C SER A 49 6.38 5.08 7.42
N LYS A 50 6.94 6.09 8.12
CA LYS A 50 6.94 7.49 7.65
C LYS A 50 7.46 7.67 6.22
N GLY A 51 8.56 7.02 5.87
CA GLY A 51 9.14 7.10 4.53
C GLY A 51 8.19 6.56 3.46
N ASN A 52 7.62 5.37 3.68
CA ASN A 52 6.67 4.75 2.77
C ASN A 52 5.39 5.56 2.61
N VAL A 53 4.89 6.13 3.71
CA VAL A 53 3.70 7.02 3.68
C VAL A 53 3.97 8.27 2.86
N GLN A 54 5.15 8.89 2.96
CA GLN A 54 5.52 10.06 2.16
C GLN A 54 5.60 9.73 0.66
N ILE A 55 6.18 8.58 0.31
CA ILE A 55 6.26 8.12 -1.08
C ILE A 55 4.86 7.86 -1.62
N LEU A 56 4.02 7.14 -0.87
CA LEU A 56 2.63 6.89 -1.23
C LEU A 56 1.84 8.20 -1.42
N ALA A 57 2.01 9.16 -0.51
CA ALA A 57 1.34 10.45 -0.60
C ALA A 57 1.74 11.23 -1.85
N SER A 58 3.01 11.17 -2.23
CA SER A 58 3.50 11.77 -3.48
C SER A 58 2.90 11.10 -4.71
N ALA A 59 2.87 9.76 -4.76
CA ALA A 59 2.27 8.98 -5.84
C ALA A 59 0.76 9.26 -5.98
N ALA A 60 0.07 9.40 -4.85
CA ALA A 60 -1.38 9.65 -4.78
C ALA A 60 -1.75 11.14 -4.98
N SER A 61 -0.87 11.94 -5.58
CA SER A 61 -1.16 13.33 -5.92
C SER A 61 -2.51 13.46 -6.65
N GLY A 62 -3.35 14.39 -6.20
CA GLY A 62 -4.71 14.59 -6.70
C GLY A 62 -5.77 13.67 -6.06
N MET A 63 -5.39 12.77 -5.15
CA MET A 63 -6.30 11.99 -4.32
C MET A 63 -6.31 12.53 -2.88
N LYS A 64 -7.42 12.32 -2.18
CA LYS A 64 -7.51 12.63 -0.75
C LYS A 64 -7.01 11.44 0.06
N ILE A 65 -5.97 11.66 0.87
CA ILE A 65 -5.41 10.60 1.72
C ILE A 65 -5.93 10.74 3.15
N MET A 66 -6.47 9.66 3.68
CA MET A 66 -6.84 9.50 5.08
C MET A 66 -5.84 8.55 5.74
N LEU A 67 -5.03 9.10 6.64
CA LEU A 67 -4.02 8.33 7.36
C LEU A 67 -4.54 7.95 8.76
N ILE A 68 -4.54 6.66 9.06
CA ILE A 68 -4.99 6.11 10.35
C ILE A 68 -3.77 5.49 11.03
N ASP A 69 -3.34 6.12 12.14
CA ASP A 69 -2.20 5.66 12.92
C ASP A 69 -2.58 4.51 13.83
N VAL A 70 -1.82 3.42 13.77
CA VAL A 70 -1.95 2.24 14.62
C VAL A 70 -0.59 1.88 15.19
N LYS A 71 -0.50 1.75 16.50
CA LYS A 71 0.76 1.42 17.21
C LYS A 71 0.92 -0.07 17.48
N GLY A 72 -0.18 -0.79 17.40
CA GLY A 72 -0.21 -2.22 17.64
C GLY A 72 -1.56 -2.85 17.29
N PRO A 73 -1.68 -4.17 17.40
CA PRO A 73 -2.91 -4.90 17.09
C PRO A 73 -4.15 -4.42 17.84
N GLN A 74 -3.98 -3.89 19.06
CA GLN A 74 -5.05 -3.35 19.88
C GLN A 74 -5.76 -2.14 19.26
N ASP A 75 -5.06 -1.40 18.39
CA ASP A 75 -5.62 -0.20 17.74
C ASP A 75 -6.47 -0.55 16.50
N MET A 76 -6.36 -1.79 16.01
CA MET A 76 -7.05 -2.22 14.79
C MET A 76 -8.57 -2.13 14.89
N GLY A 77 -9.14 -2.38 16.09
CA GLY A 77 -10.58 -2.24 16.28
C GLY A 77 -11.07 -0.82 16.05
N LYS A 78 -10.35 0.18 16.57
CA LYS A 78 -10.63 1.60 16.36
C LYS A 78 -10.43 2.01 14.91
N ALA A 79 -9.32 1.55 14.28
CA ALA A 79 -9.03 1.81 12.88
C ALA A 79 -10.15 1.30 11.97
N LEU A 80 -10.61 0.06 12.16
CA LEU A 80 -11.71 -0.53 11.41
C LEU A 80 -13.04 0.20 11.62
N GLY A 81 -13.30 0.67 12.85
CA GLY A 81 -14.46 1.52 13.14
C GLY A 81 -14.42 2.82 12.34
N THR A 82 -13.26 3.48 12.30
CA THR A 82 -13.04 4.70 11.50
C THR A 82 -13.25 4.44 10.01
N LEU A 83 -12.65 3.39 9.46
CA LEU A 83 -12.80 3.00 8.05
C LEU A 83 -14.27 2.71 7.70
N THR A 84 -14.98 2.01 8.59
CA THR A 84 -16.40 1.70 8.36
C THR A 84 -17.27 2.96 8.37
N ALA A 85 -16.97 3.93 9.23
CA ALA A 85 -17.71 5.19 9.32
C ALA A 85 -17.39 6.12 8.14
N GLN A 86 -16.12 6.23 7.75
CA GLN A 86 -15.66 7.15 6.71
C GLN A 86 -15.84 6.59 5.29
N LYS A 87 -15.92 5.26 5.14
CA LYS A 87 -16.06 4.55 3.85
C LYS A 87 -15.15 5.11 2.77
N PRO A 88 -13.83 4.94 2.89
CA PRO A 88 -12.91 5.36 1.83
C PRO A 88 -13.21 4.62 0.53
N ASP A 89 -12.76 5.16 -0.59
CA ASP A 89 -12.94 4.52 -1.90
C ASP A 89 -12.01 3.33 -2.09
N VAL A 90 -10.83 3.38 -1.49
CA VAL A 90 -9.82 2.30 -1.52
C VAL A 90 -8.96 2.37 -0.26
N VAL A 91 -8.49 1.21 0.20
CA VAL A 91 -7.48 1.11 1.27
C VAL A 91 -6.18 0.61 0.65
N VAL A 92 -5.06 1.27 0.95
CA VAL A 92 -3.72 0.86 0.52
C VAL A 92 -2.95 0.34 1.73
N LEU A 93 -2.42 -0.88 1.62
CA LEU A 93 -1.50 -1.45 2.61
C LEU A 93 -0.10 -0.88 2.40
N VAL A 94 0.59 -0.63 3.51
CA VAL A 94 1.96 -0.09 3.48
C VAL A 94 2.95 -1.24 3.57
N ASN A 95 3.82 -1.34 2.58
CA ASN A 95 4.86 -2.36 2.54
C ASN A 95 5.79 -2.26 3.77
N GLY A 96 6.02 -3.41 4.41
CA GLY A 96 6.89 -3.51 5.57
C GLY A 96 6.37 -2.82 6.84
N ASP A 97 5.12 -2.36 6.85
CA ASP A 97 4.52 -1.87 8.10
C ASP A 97 4.41 -3.00 9.12
N ARG A 98 4.87 -2.73 10.35
CA ARG A 98 4.97 -3.75 11.39
C ARG A 98 3.62 -4.18 11.97
N VAL A 99 2.56 -3.39 11.78
CA VAL A 99 1.22 -3.66 12.35
C VAL A 99 0.28 -4.16 11.27
N ALA A 100 0.06 -3.35 10.23
CA ALA A 100 -0.93 -3.60 9.18
C ALA A 100 -0.32 -3.78 7.80
N GLY A 101 0.98 -4.10 7.73
CA GLY A 101 1.68 -4.35 6.47
C GLY A 101 1.23 -5.62 5.77
N ASP A 102 1.52 -5.69 4.48
CA ASP A 102 1.25 -6.82 3.61
C ASP A 102 1.75 -8.14 4.25
N GLY A 103 0.90 -9.14 4.28
CA GLY A 103 1.24 -10.45 4.86
C GLY A 103 0.95 -10.57 6.36
N SER A 104 0.63 -9.49 7.07
CA SER A 104 0.31 -9.54 8.49
C SER A 104 -1.09 -10.10 8.77
N THR A 105 -1.31 -10.63 9.99
CA THR A 105 -2.65 -11.04 10.45
C THR A 105 -3.61 -9.85 10.50
N ALA A 106 -3.13 -8.68 10.89
CA ALA A 106 -3.93 -7.46 10.93
C ALA A 106 -4.37 -7.02 9.53
N ALA A 107 -3.50 -7.15 8.51
CA ALA A 107 -3.86 -6.91 7.11
C ALA A 107 -4.95 -7.87 6.64
N THR A 108 -4.87 -9.16 6.98
CA THR A 108 -5.93 -10.14 6.65
C THR A 108 -7.28 -9.72 7.21
N PHE A 109 -7.30 -9.29 8.48
CA PHE A 109 -8.52 -8.84 9.14
C PHE A 109 -9.09 -7.57 8.52
N LEU A 110 -8.22 -6.63 8.18
CA LEU A 110 -8.57 -5.39 7.49
C LEU A 110 -9.16 -5.68 6.10
N ILE A 111 -8.52 -6.53 5.30
CA ILE A 111 -8.99 -6.92 3.97
C ILE A 111 -10.40 -7.53 4.04
N GLN A 112 -10.61 -8.49 4.94
CA GLN A 112 -11.91 -9.14 5.12
C GLN A 112 -13.00 -8.13 5.52
N ARG A 113 -12.67 -7.22 6.43
CA ARG A 113 -13.62 -6.20 6.89
C ARG A 113 -13.97 -5.21 5.78
N MET A 114 -12.98 -4.80 4.99
CA MET A 114 -13.20 -3.89 3.86
C MET A 114 -14.03 -4.53 2.75
N ALA A 115 -13.81 -5.80 2.44
CA ALA A 115 -14.63 -6.54 1.48
C ALA A 115 -16.11 -6.58 1.89
N ASN A 116 -16.41 -6.74 3.18
CA ASN A 116 -17.78 -6.75 3.71
C ASN A 116 -18.51 -5.41 3.51
N ILE A 117 -17.80 -4.30 3.51
CA ILE A 117 -18.37 -2.96 3.28
C ILE A 117 -18.13 -2.46 1.84
N LYS A 118 -17.71 -3.35 0.93
CA LYS A 118 -17.50 -3.05 -0.50
C LYS A 118 -16.41 -1.99 -0.76
N VAL A 119 -15.34 -2.03 0.02
CA VAL A 119 -14.15 -1.19 -0.15
C VAL A 119 -12.99 -2.07 -0.62
N PRO A 120 -12.43 -1.86 -1.83
CA PRO A 120 -11.29 -2.61 -2.31
C PRO A 120 -10.03 -2.29 -1.53
N VAL A 121 -9.17 -3.29 -1.37
CA VAL A 121 -7.84 -3.14 -0.77
C VAL A 121 -6.79 -3.34 -1.85
N ALA A 122 -5.78 -2.50 -1.86
CA ALA A 122 -4.62 -2.58 -2.72
C ALA A 122 -3.35 -2.84 -1.90
N ALA A 123 -2.42 -3.61 -2.44
CA ALA A 123 -1.20 -4.06 -1.79
C ALA A 123 0.03 -3.81 -2.66
N THR A 124 1.22 -3.87 -2.08
CA THR A 124 2.47 -3.79 -2.83
C THR A 124 3.18 -5.13 -2.96
N THR A 125 2.58 -6.20 -2.43
CA THR A 125 3.17 -7.53 -2.46
C THR A 125 2.20 -8.59 -2.98
N GLU A 126 2.75 -9.67 -3.51
CA GLU A 126 1.99 -10.86 -3.89
C GLU A 126 1.26 -11.47 -2.67
N ALA A 127 1.90 -11.44 -1.49
CA ALA A 127 1.31 -11.93 -0.24
C ALA A 127 0.00 -11.18 0.09
N GLY A 128 -0.03 -9.85 -0.06
CA GLY A 128 -1.22 -9.04 0.16
C GLY A 128 -2.35 -9.42 -0.81
N VAL A 129 -2.03 -9.67 -2.09
CA VAL A 129 -3.04 -10.11 -3.08
C VAL A 129 -3.56 -11.51 -2.76
N LYS A 130 -2.69 -12.44 -2.37
CA LYS A 130 -3.09 -13.78 -1.90
C LYS A 130 -3.97 -13.75 -0.66
N GLN A 131 -3.77 -12.77 0.23
CA GLN A 131 -4.62 -12.54 1.40
C GLN A 131 -5.99 -11.95 1.05
N GLY A 132 -6.19 -11.47 -0.17
CA GLY A 132 -7.47 -10.95 -0.65
C GLY A 132 -7.47 -9.46 -1.02
N ALA A 133 -6.32 -8.80 -1.13
CA ALA A 133 -6.26 -7.51 -1.80
C ALA A 133 -6.64 -7.68 -3.27
N VAL A 134 -7.35 -6.68 -3.83
CA VAL A 134 -7.86 -6.75 -5.21
C VAL A 134 -6.74 -6.63 -6.23
N VAL A 135 -5.75 -5.83 -5.91
CA VAL A 135 -4.64 -5.48 -6.81
C VAL A 135 -3.34 -5.38 -6.03
N GLY A 136 -2.24 -5.77 -6.67
CA GLY A 136 -0.91 -5.63 -6.11
C GLY A 136 0.15 -5.37 -7.17
N VAL A 137 1.06 -4.44 -6.87
CA VAL A 137 2.26 -4.15 -7.66
C VAL A 137 3.41 -3.86 -6.72
N GLY A 138 4.53 -4.54 -6.90
CA GLY A 138 5.70 -4.28 -6.06
C GLY A 138 6.88 -5.18 -6.41
N PRO A 139 7.99 -5.11 -5.66
CA PRO A 139 9.19 -5.90 -5.92
C PRO A 139 8.93 -7.40 -5.92
N SER A 140 8.10 -7.87 -4.99
CA SER A 140 7.76 -9.31 -4.89
C SER A 140 6.96 -9.82 -6.08
N THR A 141 6.33 -8.92 -6.85
CA THR A 141 5.60 -9.26 -8.08
C THR A 141 6.48 -9.12 -9.32
N GLY A 142 7.75 -8.74 -9.16
CA GLY A 142 8.64 -8.37 -10.26
C GLY A 142 8.14 -7.14 -11.04
N GLY A 143 7.43 -6.23 -10.39
CA GLY A 143 6.81 -5.05 -11.00
C GLY A 143 5.57 -5.36 -11.85
N LYS A 144 5.10 -6.62 -11.86
CA LYS A 144 3.88 -7.01 -12.58
C LYS A 144 2.64 -6.64 -11.77
N LEU A 145 1.60 -6.23 -12.46
CA LEU A 145 0.29 -6.03 -11.87
C LEU A 145 -0.35 -7.39 -11.59
N LEU A 146 -0.51 -7.74 -10.33
CA LEU A 146 -1.28 -8.90 -9.89
C LEU A 146 -2.71 -8.48 -9.56
N VAL A 147 -3.67 -9.35 -9.86
CA VAL A 147 -5.08 -9.10 -9.57
C VAL A 147 -5.73 -10.33 -8.93
N ASN A 148 -6.66 -10.09 -8.03
CA ASN A 148 -7.50 -11.11 -7.42
C ASN A 148 -8.95 -10.89 -7.85
N PRO A 149 -9.43 -11.62 -8.88
CA PRO A 149 -10.79 -11.45 -9.41
C PRO A 149 -11.88 -11.74 -8.36
N LYS A 150 -11.64 -12.70 -7.47
CA LYS A 150 -12.56 -13.04 -6.38
C LYS A 150 -12.68 -11.86 -5.39
N ALA A 151 -11.57 -11.25 -5.03
CA ALA A 151 -11.56 -10.07 -4.15
C ALA A 151 -12.24 -8.86 -4.82
N ALA A 152 -12.04 -8.66 -6.12
CA ALA A 152 -12.71 -7.62 -6.89
C ALA A 152 -14.23 -7.80 -6.86
N MET A 153 -14.70 -9.02 -7.12
CA MET A 153 -16.12 -9.36 -7.06
C MET A 153 -16.71 -9.14 -5.67
N LEU A 154 -16.01 -9.55 -4.60
CA LEU A 154 -16.44 -9.35 -3.22
C LEU A 154 -16.52 -7.86 -2.86
N SER A 155 -15.59 -7.07 -3.35
CA SER A 155 -15.55 -5.62 -3.14
C SER A 155 -16.46 -4.83 -4.09
N GLY A 156 -17.07 -5.49 -5.07
CA GLY A 156 -17.97 -4.87 -6.03
C GLY A 156 -17.28 -3.88 -6.98
N VAL A 157 -16.04 -4.17 -7.36
CA VAL A 157 -15.24 -3.30 -8.26
C VAL A 157 -14.77 -4.06 -9.49
N ALA A 158 -14.45 -3.33 -10.55
CA ALA A 158 -13.87 -3.88 -11.76
C ALA A 158 -12.48 -4.46 -11.49
N VAL A 159 -12.15 -5.55 -12.19
CA VAL A 159 -10.79 -6.13 -12.21
C VAL A 159 -9.90 -5.24 -13.07
N PRO A 160 -8.70 -4.83 -12.60
CA PRO A 160 -7.76 -4.08 -13.42
C PRO A 160 -7.36 -4.82 -14.69
N GLU A 161 -7.43 -4.14 -15.83
CA GLU A 161 -6.99 -4.70 -17.11
C GLU A 161 -5.47 -4.87 -17.17
N GLY A 162 -5.02 -5.91 -17.87
CA GLY A 162 -3.59 -6.21 -18.04
C GLY A 162 -2.91 -6.79 -16.80
N GLY A 163 -3.68 -7.09 -15.74
CA GLY A 163 -3.16 -7.77 -14.57
C GLY A 163 -3.10 -9.30 -14.75
N THR A 164 -2.13 -9.91 -14.07
CA THR A 164 -2.05 -11.38 -13.94
C THR A 164 -2.93 -11.82 -12.78
N ALA A 165 -3.92 -12.67 -13.07
CA ALA A 165 -4.81 -13.20 -12.04
C ALA A 165 -4.09 -14.23 -11.16
N ILE A 166 -4.34 -14.18 -9.83
CA ILE A 166 -3.83 -15.15 -8.85
C ILE A 166 -4.95 -15.59 -7.91
#